data_efabd8fc98f82eb98e30ff39c9f6a602
#
_entry.id   efabd8fc98f82eb98e30ff39c9f6a602
#
_cell.length_a   1.000
_cell.length_b   1.000
_cell.length_c   1.000
_cell.angle_alpha   90.00
_cell.angle_beta   90.00
_cell.angle_gamma   90.00
#
_symmetry.space_group_name_H-M   'P 1'
#
loop_
_entity.id
_entity.type
_entity.pdbx_description
1 polymer ?
#
loop_
_entity_poly.entity_id
_entity_poly.type
_entity_poly.pdbx_seq_one_letter_code
_entity_poly.pdbx_strand_id
1 'polypeptide(L)'
;MTASTGNEKDTAAPTGPADEAPAVTEATDVTEATDVTEAAEVNDVAEAVEMAEAGDVAEETEAEAGPTEPEAQAQDAEERETPASAPLADVRGRLVTRTSRRSRGPASARRRRRSSTLVLSLALMATGVLWSVLAPSGSAADSTDNAAVKAGRALYLQGCSTCHGLNAAGTVSGPSLIGVGSAAVDFQVSTGRMPLAHPGAQAEAKEPSYSETQIDQLAAYIQTLGGGTTKPEISKDDLADADLTYGGELYRANCQQCHQAAGQGAPLTYGKYAPALTNATPEQIVEAMRVGPESMPVFGSGQIDDEGAKAIAAYILMNRDTPSPGGHKLGGYGPVPEGLLAWLIGIGGLLGVCLWIGARQKV
;
A
#
# COMPACT_ATOMS: atom_id res chain seq x y z
N MET A 1 4.65 -1.01 74.17
CA MET A 1 4.02 -0.04 75.09
C MET A 1 3.16 0.87 74.23
N THR A 2 1.87 0.81 74.51
CA THR A 2 0.73 1.70 74.23
C THR A 2 0.39 1.89 72.76
N ALA A 3 -0.62 1.27 72.18
CA ALA A 3 -2.09 1.23 72.43
C ALA A 3 -2.74 2.63 72.35
N SER A 4 -3.58 2.81 71.34
CA SER A 4 -4.91 3.46 71.43
C SER A 4 -5.51 3.60 70.05
N THR A 5 -6.52 2.82 69.66
CA THR A 5 -7.98 3.03 69.65
C THR A 5 -8.42 4.26 68.83
N GLY A 6 -9.03 4.08 67.67
CA GLY A 6 -10.48 3.91 67.50
C GLY A 6 -11.13 5.22 67.09
N ASN A 7 -11.71 5.30 65.93
CA ASN A 7 -13.10 5.79 65.87
C ASN A 7 -13.75 5.48 64.50
N GLU A 8 -14.72 4.66 64.55
CA GLU A 8 -15.79 4.36 63.64
C GLU A 8 -16.77 5.56 63.63
N LYS A 9 -17.15 6.06 62.49
CA LYS A 9 -18.41 6.80 62.33
C LYS A 9 -18.97 6.56 60.94
N ASP A 10 -19.98 5.71 60.94
CA ASP A 10 -21.08 5.67 60.01
C ASP A 10 -21.60 7.06 59.67
N THR A 11 -21.81 7.33 58.40
CA THR A 11 -22.88 8.25 58.02
C THR A 11 -23.46 7.86 56.67
N ALA A 12 -24.67 7.41 56.71
CA ALA A 12 -25.74 7.19 55.80
C ALA A 12 -25.69 7.91 54.43
N ALA A 13 -26.12 7.15 53.42
CA ALA A 13 -26.61 7.62 52.13
C ALA A 13 -27.92 8.41 52.26
N PRO A 14 -28.20 9.37 51.39
CA PRO A 14 -29.56 9.77 51.08
C PRO A 14 -29.98 9.21 49.73
N THR A 15 -31.03 8.42 49.81
CA THR A 15 -31.97 8.09 48.72
C THR A 15 -32.75 9.33 48.33
N GLY A 16 -32.81 9.65 47.06
CA GLY A 16 -33.72 10.64 46.49
C GLY A 16 -34.05 10.29 45.03
N PRO A 17 -35.20 10.71 44.51
CA PRO A 17 -36.13 9.81 43.83
C PRO A 17 -35.92 9.75 42.31
N ALA A 18 -36.45 8.65 41.77
CA ALA A 18 -36.62 8.40 40.33
C ALA A 18 -37.48 9.50 39.69
N ASP A 19 -36.97 10.14 38.67
CA ASP A 19 -37.76 11.01 37.82
C ASP A 19 -38.03 10.35 36.47
N GLU A 20 -39.27 10.41 36.16
CA GLU A 20 -40.10 9.83 35.13
C GLU A 20 -39.59 10.18 33.71
N ALA A 21 -39.63 9.21 32.82
CA ALA A 21 -39.54 9.36 31.39
C ALA A 21 -40.83 9.98 30.85
N PRO A 22 -40.80 10.99 29.97
CA PRO A 22 -42.00 11.40 29.26
C PRO A 22 -42.28 10.49 28.08
N ALA A 23 -43.55 10.15 27.98
CA ALA A 23 -44.20 9.34 26.99
C ALA A 23 -44.04 9.87 25.57
N VAL A 24 -43.87 8.89 24.69
CA VAL A 24 -44.00 9.02 23.23
C VAL A 24 -45.45 9.38 22.90
N THR A 25 -45.69 10.54 22.31
CA THR A 25 -46.94 10.86 21.64
C THR A 25 -46.82 10.68 20.15
N GLU A 26 -47.61 9.86 19.71
CA GLU A 26 -48.30 9.46 18.49
C GLU A 26 -48.26 10.42 17.31
N ALA A 27 -48.01 9.79 16.19
CA ALA A 27 -48.27 10.06 14.78
C ALA A 27 -49.22 11.22 14.42
N THR A 28 -48.79 12.05 13.49
CA THR A 28 -49.72 12.65 12.53
C THR A 28 -49.15 12.44 11.11
N ASP A 29 -49.94 11.64 10.42
CA ASP A 29 -50.05 11.47 8.98
C ASP A 29 -50.13 12.83 8.25
N VAL A 30 -49.21 13.08 7.30
CA VAL A 30 -49.38 14.10 6.27
C VAL A 30 -48.98 13.47 4.96
N THR A 31 -49.97 12.84 4.35
CA THR A 31 -50.02 12.60 2.91
C THR A 31 -50.23 13.92 2.22
N GLU A 32 -49.21 14.44 1.55
CA GLU A 32 -49.39 15.46 0.52
C GLU A 32 -48.63 15.03 -0.71
N ALA A 33 -49.40 14.53 -1.67
CA ALA A 33 -49.00 14.24 -3.01
C ALA A 33 -48.77 15.56 -3.76
N THR A 34 -47.52 15.87 -4.09
CA THR A 34 -47.23 16.84 -5.14
C THR A 34 -46.82 16.09 -6.42
N ASP A 35 -47.69 16.24 -7.35
CA ASP A 35 -47.71 15.98 -8.76
C ASP A 35 -46.35 16.34 -9.41
N VAL A 36 -45.67 15.36 -10.00
CA VAL A 36 -44.44 15.51 -10.76
C VAL A 36 -44.81 15.45 -12.24
N THR A 37 -45.28 16.56 -12.76
CA THR A 37 -45.34 16.83 -14.19
C THR A 37 -44.36 17.95 -14.50
N GLU A 38 -43.07 17.63 -14.66
CA GLU A 38 -42.15 18.47 -15.43
C GLU A 38 -40.93 17.62 -15.84
N ALA A 39 -41.13 16.77 -16.83
CA ALA A 39 -40.07 16.04 -17.50
C ALA A 39 -40.25 16.22 -19.02
N ALA A 40 -40.01 17.42 -19.51
CA ALA A 40 -39.90 17.69 -20.94
C ALA A 40 -39.21 19.04 -21.18
N GLU A 41 -37.90 19.13 -20.98
CA GLU A 41 -37.07 20.20 -21.59
C GLU A 41 -35.56 19.96 -21.33
N VAL A 42 -35.02 18.82 -21.72
CA VAL A 42 -33.55 18.60 -21.72
C VAL A 42 -33.07 17.94 -23.03
N ASN A 43 -33.83 17.95 -24.08
CA ASN A 43 -33.43 17.34 -25.35
C ASN A 43 -32.95 18.31 -26.44
N ASP A 44 -32.79 19.61 -26.14
CA ASP A 44 -32.49 20.61 -27.18
C ASP A 44 -31.03 21.18 -27.10
N VAL A 45 -30.14 20.59 -26.32
CA VAL A 45 -28.74 21.05 -26.25
C VAL A 45 -27.74 20.06 -26.88
N ALA A 46 -28.21 18.92 -27.34
CA ALA A 46 -27.33 17.89 -27.94
C ALA A 46 -27.17 18.05 -29.48
N GLU A 47 -27.91 18.94 -30.13
CA GLU A 47 -27.87 19.08 -31.60
C GLU A 47 -27.06 20.27 -32.13
N ALA A 48 -26.42 21.05 -31.25
CA ALA A 48 -25.62 22.22 -31.63
C ALA A 48 -24.11 22.01 -31.66
N VAL A 49 -23.60 20.81 -31.43
CA VAL A 49 -22.15 20.52 -31.40
C VAL A 49 -21.66 19.73 -32.62
N GLU A 50 -22.55 19.29 -33.52
CA GLU A 50 -22.18 18.44 -34.68
C GLU A 50 -22.01 19.18 -36.02
N MET A 51 -21.96 20.51 -36.04
CA MET A 51 -21.74 21.28 -37.28
C MET A 51 -20.49 22.19 -37.29
N ALA A 52 -19.41 21.84 -36.60
CA ALA A 52 -18.20 22.64 -36.62
C ALA A 52 -16.92 21.82 -36.91
N GLU A 53 -16.96 20.76 -37.67
CA GLU A 53 -15.76 20.08 -38.19
C GLU A 53 -15.93 19.69 -39.68
N ALA A 54 -15.91 20.70 -40.52
CA ALA A 54 -15.55 20.54 -41.93
C ALA A 54 -14.89 21.83 -42.41
N GLY A 55 -13.63 21.96 -42.11
CA GLY A 55 -12.71 23.03 -42.53
C GLY A 55 -11.38 22.45 -42.95
N ASP A 56 -11.33 22.12 -44.21
CA ASP A 56 -10.21 21.95 -45.15
C ASP A 56 -8.90 22.61 -44.66
N VAL A 57 -7.84 21.83 -44.44
CA VAL A 57 -6.46 22.31 -44.38
C VAL A 57 -5.61 21.49 -45.32
N ALA A 58 -5.22 22.16 -46.39
CA ALA A 58 -4.33 21.71 -47.44
C ALA A 58 -2.97 21.21 -46.91
N GLU A 59 -2.56 20.17 -47.56
CA GLU A 59 -1.29 19.59 -47.85
C GLU A 59 -0.14 20.66 -48.01
N GLU A 60 0.85 20.63 -47.13
CA GLU A 60 2.20 21.02 -47.44
C GLU A 60 3.18 19.92 -47.05
N THR A 61 3.62 19.25 -48.09
CA THR A 61 4.79 18.36 -48.12
C THR A 61 6.07 19.19 -47.95
N GLU A 62 6.83 18.94 -46.91
CA GLU A 62 8.27 19.12 -46.97
C GLU A 62 9.00 18.02 -46.22
N ALA A 63 10.04 17.57 -46.90
CA ALA A 63 10.81 16.36 -46.68
C ALA A 63 11.89 16.53 -45.60
N GLU A 64 12.35 15.34 -45.16
CA GLU A 64 13.68 15.01 -44.69
C GLU A 64 14.10 15.45 -43.28
N ALA A 65 14.15 14.46 -42.40
CA ALA A 65 15.38 14.01 -41.73
C ALA A 65 15.04 12.78 -40.85
N GLY A 66 15.56 11.64 -41.27
CA GLY A 66 15.45 10.41 -40.49
C GLY A 66 16.26 10.48 -39.20
N PRO A 67 15.79 9.86 -38.14
CA PRO A 67 16.60 9.64 -36.94
C PRO A 67 17.54 8.47 -37.20
N THR A 68 18.83 8.75 -37.07
CA THR A 68 19.92 7.79 -37.01
C THR A 68 19.68 6.82 -35.84
N GLU A 69 19.59 5.56 -36.15
CA GLU A 69 19.68 4.48 -35.20
C GLU A 69 21.02 4.54 -34.44
N PRO A 70 21.02 4.34 -33.10
CA PRO A 70 22.28 4.04 -32.41
C PRO A 70 22.64 2.59 -32.69
N GLU A 71 23.77 2.39 -33.32
CA GLU A 71 24.43 1.11 -33.53
C GLU A 71 24.53 0.34 -32.20
N ALA A 72 23.92 -0.86 -32.21
CA ALA A 72 24.16 -1.87 -31.23
C ALA A 72 25.60 -2.35 -31.35
N GLN A 73 26.44 -1.97 -30.41
CA GLN A 73 27.76 -2.54 -30.24
C GLN A 73 27.58 -4.01 -29.77
N ALA A 74 27.76 -4.91 -30.74
CA ALA A 74 28.00 -6.31 -30.49
C ALA A 74 29.32 -6.43 -29.72
N GLN A 75 29.24 -6.79 -28.45
CA GLN A 75 30.41 -7.23 -27.70
C GLN A 75 30.73 -8.66 -28.08
N ASP A 76 31.93 -8.83 -28.64
CA ASP A 76 32.56 -10.08 -29.00
C ASP A 76 32.50 -11.09 -27.86
N ALA A 77 31.84 -12.20 -28.13
CA ALA A 77 31.95 -13.41 -27.32
C ALA A 77 33.30 -14.02 -27.65
N GLU A 78 34.25 -13.86 -26.75
CA GLU A 78 35.56 -14.50 -26.77
C GLU A 78 35.36 -16.02 -26.67
N GLU A 79 35.60 -16.63 -27.80
CA GLU A 79 35.60 -18.07 -28.03
C GLU A 79 36.76 -18.68 -27.23
N ARG A 80 36.47 -19.34 -26.15
CA ARG A 80 37.42 -20.05 -25.33
C ARG A 80 37.77 -21.34 -26.04
N GLU A 81 38.85 -21.32 -26.79
CA GLU A 81 39.49 -22.49 -27.42
C GLU A 81 39.86 -23.54 -26.38
N THR A 82 39.38 -24.75 -26.59
CA THR A 82 39.85 -25.97 -25.93
C THR A 82 41.20 -26.34 -26.50
N PRO A 83 42.23 -26.58 -25.70
CA PRO A 83 43.53 -27.01 -26.22
C PRO A 83 43.47 -28.47 -26.71
N ALA A 84 43.93 -28.60 -27.94
CA ALA A 84 44.10 -29.81 -28.68
C ALA A 84 45.04 -30.81 -27.99
N SER A 85 44.69 -32.05 -28.22
CA SER A 85 45.43 -33.31 -27.96
C SER A 85 46.93 -33.22 -28.22
N ALA A 86 47.73 -33.50 -27.19
CA ALA A 86 49.16 -33.75 -27.34
C ALA A 86 49.44 -35.21 -27.78
N PRO A 87 50.47 -35.45 -28.59
CA PRO A 87 50.73 -36.76 -29.19
C PRO A 87 51.40 -37.74 -28.24
N LEU A 88 51.07 -39.00 -28.46
CA LEU A 88 51.68 -40.19 -27.83
C LEU A 88 53.18 -40.25 -28.07
N ALA A 89 53.99 -40.09 -27.02
CA ALA A 89 55.40 -40.43 -27.04
C ALA A 89 55.61 -41.85 -26.49
N ASP A 90 56.09 -42.66 -27.36
CA ASP A 90 56.66 -44.01 -27.13
C ASP A 90 57.82 -43.96 -26.10
N VAL A 91 57.70 -44.68 -24.98
CA VAL A 91 58.85 -44.97 -24.10
C VAL A 91 58.91 -46.45 -23.85
N ARG A 92 59.76 -47.07 -24.65
CA ARG A 92 60.36 -48.40 -24.45
C ARG A 92 61.02 -48.49 -23.07
N GLY A 93 60.66 -49.52 -22.37
CA GLY A 93 61.59 -50.35 -21.59
C GLY A 93 62.10 -49.81 -20.28
N ARG A 94 61.45 -50.24 -19.20
CA ARG A 94 62.14 -50.53 -17.96
C ARG A 94 61.56 -51.81 -17.32
N LEU A 95 62.35 -52.82 -17.29
CA LEU A 95 62.20 -54.02 -16.44
C LEU A 95 62.10 -53.54 -14.99
N VAL A 96 60.95 -53.70 -14.36
CA VAL A 96 60.80 -53.53 -12.93
C VAL A 96 60.50 -54.88 -12.31
N THR A 97 61.41 -55.23 -11.52
CA THR A 97 61.41 -56.43 -10.67
C THR A 97 60.12 -56.61 -9.90
N ARG A 98 59.53 -57.77 -10.08
CA ARG A 98 58.31 -58.26 -9.46
C ARG A 98 58.56 -58.51 -7.97
N THR A 99 58.33 -57.56 -7.11
CA THR A 99 58.22 -57.79 -5.66
C THR A 99 56.84 -58.35 -5.37
N SER A 100 56.85 -59.59 -4.87
CA SER A 100 55.70 -60.38 -4.48
C SER A 100 54.88 -59.62 -3.42
N ARG A 101 53.80 -59.03 -3.86
CA ARG A 101 52.79 -58.44 -2.94
C ARG A 101 52.02 -59.60 -2.33
N ARG A 102 52.34 -59.95 -1.08
CA ARG A 102 51.54 -60.86 -0.24
C ARG A 102 50.08 -60.44 -0.31
N SER A 103 49.23 -61.28 -0.89
CA SER A 103 47.77 -61.14 -0.91
C SER A 103 47.23 -61.19 0.52
N ARG A 104 46.91 -60.05 1.07
CA ARG A 104 46.06 -59.95 2.29
C ARG A 104 44.67 -60.46 1.93
N GLY A 105 44.23 -61.53 2.58
CA GLY A 105 43.01 -62.24 2.27
C GLY A 105 41.76 -61.43 2.39
N PRO A 106 40.64 -61.85 1.76
CA PRO A 106 39.39 -61.08 1.61
C PRO A 106 38.67 -60.71 2.91
N ALA A 107 39.05 -61.30 4.07
CA ALA A 107 38.44 -61.01 5.37
C ALA A 107 38.74 -59.61 5.93
N SER A 108 39.92 -59.02 5.63
CA SER A 108 40.31 -57.70 6.12
C SER A 108 39.63 -56.59 5.36
N ALA A 109 39.29 -56.76 4.10
CA ALA A 109 38.62 -55.79 3.27
C ALA A 109 37.12 -55.62 3.68
N ARG A 110 36.49 -56.71 4.09
CA ARG A 110 35.07 -56.72 4.52
C ARG A 110 34.89 -56.06 5.89
N ARG A 111 35.87 -56.24 6.80
CA ARG A 111 35.84 -55.56 8.12
C ARG A 111 36.08 -54.05 8.00
N ARG A 112 36.98 -53.63 7.09
CA ARG A 112 37.28 -52.21 6.85
C ARG A 112 36.11 -51.47 6.19
N ARG A 113 35.35 -52.14 5.32
CA ARG A 113 34.13 -51.55 4.72
C ARG A 113 33.01 -51.41 5.75
N ARG A 114 32.82 -52.33 6.68
CA ARG A 114 31.82 -52.26 7.75
C ARG A 114 32.16 -51.16 8.78
N SER A 115 33.42 -50.97 9.12
CA SER A 115 33.82 -49.85 10.01
C SER A 115 33.69 -48.48 9.33
N SER A 116 33.95 -48.40 8.02
CA SER A 116 33.78 -47.15 7.26
C SER A 116 32.30 -46.73 7.15
N THR A 117 31.39 -47.68 6.93
CA THR A 117 29.95 -47.38 6.88
C THR A 117 29.39 -46.99 8.25
N LEU A 118 29.86 -47.60 9.33
CA LEU A 118 29.48 -47.22 10.70
C LEU A 118 29.97 -45.81 11.07
N VAL A 119 31.21 -45.48 10.72
CA VAL A 119 31.75 -44.14 10.98
C VAL A 119 30.98 -43.07 10.16
N LEU A 120 30.67 -43.36 8.90
CA LEU A 120 29.90 -42.47 8.04
C LEU A 120 28.48 -42.25 8.58
N SER A 121 27.82 -43.34 9.02
CA SER A 121 26.47 -43.26 9.61
C SER A 121 26.46 -42.47 10.92
N LEU A 122 27.48 -42.65 11.75
CA LEU A 122 27.63 -41.92 13.01
C LEU A 122 27.91 -40.43 12.75
N ALA A 123 28.75 -40.12 11.75
CA ALA A 123 29.02 -38.73 11.35
C ALA A 123 27.78 -38.04 10.80
N LEU A 124 26.99 -38.74 9.98
CA LEU A 124 25.70 -38.19 9.46
C LEU A 124 24.68 -38.00 10.57
N MET A 125 24.57 -38.91 11.52
CA MET A 125 23.72 -38.70 12.69
C MET A 125 24.19 -37.55 13.56
N ALA A 126 25.49 -37.44 13.81
CA ALA A 126 26.05 -36.33 14.61
C ALA A 126 25.83 -34.98 13.91
N THR A 127 26.01 -34.89 12.59
CA THR A 127 25.69 -33.66 11.84
C THR A 127 24.20 -33.37 11.81
N GLY A 128 23.35 -34.39 11.71
CA GLY A 128 21.88 -34.19 11.79
C GLY A 128 21.42 -33.68 13.15
N VAL A 129 21.96 -34.25 14.24
CA VAL A 129 21.67 -33.75 15.61
C VAL A 129 22.23 -32.36 15.82
N LEU A 130 23.47 -32.09 15.37
CA LEU A 130 24.05 -30.75 15.47
C LEU A 130 23.23 -29.71 14.68
N TRP A 131 22.78 -30.08 13.48
CA TRP A 131 21.90 -29.22 12.70
C TRP A 131 20.56 -28.97 13.38
N SER A 132 19.93 -29.99 13.99
CA SER A 132 18.66 -29.83 14.69
C SER A 132 18.74 -28.96 15.95
N VAL A 133 19.93 -28.89 16.59
CA VAL A 133 20.17 -28.06 17.77
C VAL A 133 20.57 -26.63 17.41
N LEU A 134 21.31 -26.46 16.31
CA LEU A 134 21.83 -25.16 15.86
C LEU A 134 20.95 -24.51 14.78
N ALA A 135 20.04 -25.22 14.15
CA ALA A 135 19.09 -24.62 13.23
C ALA A 135 18.26 -23.59 14.00
N PRO A 136 18.21 -22.32 13.56
CA PRO A 136 17.32 -21.37 14.16
C PRO A 136 15.92 -21.97 14.12
N SER A 137 15.23 -21.99 15.27
CA SER A 137 13.83 -22.40 15.36
C SER A 137 13.03 -21.39 14.56
N GLY A 138 13.04 -21.52 13.26
CA GLY A 138 12.22 -20.72 12.36
C GLY A 138 10.78 -21.07 12.67
N SER A 139 10.04 -20.13 13.23
CA SER A 139 8.61 -20.18 13.53
C SER A 139 7.73 -20.33 12.27
N ALA A 140 8.22 -20.97 11.24
CA ALA A 140 7.48 -21.22 10.00
C ALA A 140 6.39 -22.29 10.15
N ALA A 141 6.48 -23.14 11.17
CA ALA A 141 5.47 -24.18 11.40
C ALA A 141 4.26 -23.71 12.23
N ASP A 142 4.41 -22.61 13.00
CA ASP A 142 3.37 -22.14 13.92
C ASP A 142 2.34 -21.20 13.24
N SER A 143 2.68 -20.61 12.09
CA SER A 143 1.84 -19.62 11.42
C SER A 143 0.66 -20.22 10.64
N THR A 144 0.75 -21.45 10.16
CA THR A 144 -0.32 -22.10 9.38
C THR A 144 -1.45 -22.64 10.25
N ASP A 145 -1.19 -22.86 11.53
CA ASP A 145 -2.19 -23.36 12.49
C ASP A 145 -2.91 -22.25 13.25
N ASN A 146 -2.50 -21.01 13.11
CA ASN A 146 -3.17 -19.87 13.72
C ASN A 146 -4.61 -19.74 13.17
N ALA A 147 -5.58 -19.60 14.05
CA ALA A 147 -6.99 -19.46 13.68
C ALA A 147 -7.23 -18.27 12.75
N ALA A 148 -6.52 -17.15 12.95
CA ALA A 148 -6.61 -15.96 12.10
C ALA A 148 -6.15 -16.25 10.66
N VAL A 149 -5.04 -16.97 10.47
CA VAL A 149 -4.54 -17.36 9.16
C VAL A 149 -5.51 -18.29 8.44
N LYS A 150 -6.09 -19.26 9.13
CA LYS A 150 -7.11 -20.17 8.57
C LYS A 150 -8.36 -19.43 8.14
N ALA A 151 -8.85 -18.49 8.97
CA ALA A 151 -9.99 -17.66 8.66
C ALA A 151 -9.68 -16.72 7.47
N GLY A 152 -8.51 -16.09 7.45
CA GLY A 152 -8.05 -15.24 6.34
C GLY A 152 -7.94 -16.01 5.03
N ARG A 153 -7.43 -17.25 5.07
CA ARG A 153 -7.41 -18.11 3.88
C ARG A 153 -8.81 -18.42 3.36
N ALA A 154 -9.77 -18.66 4.24
CA ALA A 154 -11.14 -18.92 3.84
C ALA A 154 -11.77 -17.67 3.16
N LEU A 155 -11.57 -16.49 3.75
CA LEU A 155 -12.01 -15.21 3.17
C LEU A 155 -11.33 -14.94 1.81
N TYR A 156 -10.03 -15.21 1.71
CA TYR A 156 -9.27 -15.09 0.46
C TYR A 156 -9.85 -15.96 -0.66
N LEU A 157 -10.10 -17.24 -0.37
CA LEU A 157 -10.67 -18.16 -1.35
C LEU A 157 -12.08 -17.75 -1.80
N GLN A 158 -12.83 -17.09 -0.93
CA GLN A 158 -14.18 -16.63 -1.20
C GLN A 158 -14.22 -15.35 -2.06
N GLY A 159 -13.33 -14.37 -1.78
CA GLY A 159 -13.44 -13.04 -2.34
C GLY A 159 -12.26 -12.59 -3.24
N CYS A 160 -11.11 -13.23 -3.16
CA CYS A 160 -9.87 -12.74 -3.79
C CYS A 160 -9.30 -13.68 -4.86
N SER A 161 -9.50 -15.00 -4.66
CA SER A 161 -8.86 -16.05 -5.47
C SER A 161 -9.24 -16.02 -6.96
N THR A 162 -10.40 -15.48 -7.31
CA THR A 162 -10.87 -15.37 -8.69
C THR A 162 -9.92 -14.49 -9.53
N CYS A 163 -9.44 -13.38 -8.94
CA CYS A 163 -8.53 -12.46 -9.63
C CYS A 163 -7.06 -12.76 -9.32
N HIS A 164 -6.73 -13.09 -8.07
CA HIS A 164 -5.35 -13.29 -7.62
C HIS A 164 -4.85 -14.75 -7.68
N GLY A 165 -5.69 -15.68 -8.12
CA GLY A 165 -5.37 -17.11 -8.20
C GLY A 165 -5.53 -17.85 -6.88
N LEU A 166 -5.72 -19.16 -6.92
CA LEU A 166 -5.95 -20.00 -5.73
C LEU A 166 -4.78 -20.00 -4.74
N ASN A 167 -3.55 -19.80 -5.26
CA ASN A 167 -2.32 -19.76 -4.49
C ASN A 167 -1.74 -18.34 -4.37
N ALA A 168 -2.55 -17.31 -4.64
CA ALA A 168 -2.13 -15.91 -4.63
C ALA A 168 -0.96 -15.57 -5.58
N ALA A 169 -0.67 -16.42 -6.56
CA ALA A 169 0.42 -16.22 -7.52
C ALA A 169 0.07 -15.23 -8.64
N GLY A 170 -1.15 -14.68 -8.63
CA GLY A 170 -1.68 -13.81 -9.67
C GLY A 170 -2.31 -14.55 -10.84
N THR A 171 -3.02 -13.80 -11.68
CA THR A 171 -3.62 -14.23 -12.95
C THR A 171 -3.56 -13.06 -13.94
N VAL A 172 -4.19 -13.21 -15.10
CA VAL A 172 -4.38 -12.09 -16.04
C VAL A 172 -5.31 -11.00 -15.48
N SER A 173 -6.09 -11.31 -14.45
CA SER A 173 -7.07 -10.40 -13.84
C SER A 173 -6.59 -9.72 -12.56
N GLY A 174 -5.47 -10.16 -11.99
CA GLY A 174 -4.91 -9.59 -10.76
C GLY A 174 -3.48 -10.01 -10.52
N PRO A 175 -2.66 -9.13 -9.93
CA PRO A 175 -1.25 -9.40 -9.67
C PRO A 175 -1.04 -10.48 -8.60
N SER A 176 0.20 -10.97 -8.51
CA SER A 176 0.62 -11.84 -7.40
C SER A 176 0.54 -11.09 -6.07
N LEU A 177 0.07 -11.78 -5.03
CA LEU A 177 0.09 -11.30 -3.65
C LEU A 177 1.20 -11.93 -2.80
N ILE A 178 2.05 -12.76 -3.42
CA ILE A 178 3.20 -13.36 -2.74
C ILE A 178 4.22 -12.28 -2.45
N GLY A 179 4.57 -12.10 -1.18
CA GLY A 179 5.56 -11.12 -0.74
C GLY A 179 5.07 -9.67 -0.64
N VAL A 180 3.77 -9.39 -0.83
CA VAL A 180 3.25 -8.02 -0.71
C VAL A 180 3.12 -7.55 0.74
N GLY A 181 2.93 -8.46 1.68
CA GLY A 181 2.85 -8.18 3.12
C GLY A 181 1.47 -7.75 3.61
N SER A 182 1.34 -7.71 4.93
CA SER A 182 0.08 -7.38 5.61
C SER A 182 -0.33 -5.91 5.44
N ALA A 183 0.62 -4.98 5.38
CA ALA A 183 0.35 -3.56 5.16
C ALA A 183 -0.35 -3.28 3.82
N ALA A 184 0.06 -3.99 2.76
CA ALA A 184 -0.58 -3.84 1.46
C ALA A 184 -2.03 -4.32 1.47
N VAL A 185 -2.29 -5.43 2.16
CA VAL A 185 -3.65 -5.96 2.29
C VAL A 185 -4.52 -5.03 3.12
N ASP A 186 -4.02 -4.60 4.28
CA ASP A 186 -4.75 -3.68 5.15
C ASP A 186 -5.12 -2.42 4.40
N PHE A 187 -4.16 -1.75 3.79
CA PHE A 187 -4.40 -0.54 3.01
C PHE A 187 -5.44 -0.73 1.92
N GLN A 188 -5.29 -1.75 1.07
CA GLN A 188 -6.16 -1.95 -0.08
C GLN A 188 -7.59 -2.33 0.32
N VAL A 189 -7.75 -3.10 1.38
CA VAL A 189 -9.06 -3.61 1.80
C VAL A 189 -9.75 -2.64 2.76
N SER A 190 -9.01 -2.00 3.71
CA SER A 190 -9.57 -1.01 4.64
C SER A 190 -10.01 0.27 3.95
N THR A 191 -9.35 0.64 2.85
CA THR A 191 -9.77 1.77 2.01
C THR A 191 -10.84 1.40 0.98
N GLY A 192 -11.29 0.13 0.98
CA GLY A 192 -12.32 -0.38 0.06
C GLY A 192 -11.87 -0.48 -1.40
N ARG A 193 -10.59 -0.23 -1.73
CA ARG A 193 -10.07 -0.40 -3.09
C ARG A 193 -10.19 -1.83 -3.57
N MET A 194 -9.96 -2.77 -2.64
CA MET A 194 -10.19 -4.19 -2.88
C MET A 194 -11.37 -4.72 -2.03
N PRO A 195 -12.18 -5.61 -2.58
CA PRO A 195 -12.23 -6.12 -3.95
C PRO A 195 -12.54 -5.02 -4.98
N LEU A 196 -11.87 -5.07 -6.13
CA LEU A 196 -12.06 -4.10 -7.21
C LEU A 196 -13.51 -4.13 -7.73
N ALA A 197 -14.15 -2.96 -7.83
CA ALA A 197 -15.52 -2.89 -8.29
C ALA A 197 -15.65 -3.11 -9.81
N HIS A 198 -14.71 -2.52 -10.56
CA HIS A 198 -14.63 -2.62 -12.02
C HIS A 198 -13.21 -2.31 -12.48
N PRO A 199 -12.75 -2.87 -13.61
CA PRO A 199 -11.46 -2.50 -14.19
C PRO A 199 -11.42 -1.00 -14.55
N GLY A 200 -10.32 -0.34 -14.23
CA GLY A 200 -10.15 1.07 -14.48
C GLY A 200 -8.67 1.47 -14.46
N ALA A 201 -8.41 2.76 -14.70
CA ALA A 201 -7.06 3.31 -14.63
C ALA A 201 -6.49 3.29 -13.20
N GLN A 202 -7.37 3.27 -12.20
CA GLN A 202 -7.06 3.29 -10.77
C GLN A 202 -8.17 2.60 -9.97
N ALA A 203 -7.80 1.92 -8.88
CA ALA A 203 -8.75 1.39 -7.92
C ALA A 203 -9.27 2.50 -7.01
N GLU A 204 -10.54 2.85 -7.14
CA GLU A 204 -11.15 3.91 -6.35
C GLU A 204 -11.43 3.45 -4.91
N ALA A 205 -11.24 4.36 -3.96
CA ALA A 205 -11.63 4.14 -2.58
C ALA A 205 -13.17 4.12 -2.47
N LYS A 206 -13.68 3.15 -1.72
CA LYS A 206 -15.10 2.99 -1.43
C LYS A 206 -15.31 2.44 -0.02
N GLU A 207 -16.54 2.25 0.38
CA GLU A 207 -16.85 1.59 1.65
C GLU A 207 -16.23 0.19 1.71
N PRO A 208 -15.49 -0.15 2.77
CA PRO A 208 -14.89 -1.47 2.93
C PRO A 208 -15.94 -2.58 2.93
N SER A 209 -15.68 -3.65 2.18
CA SER A 209 -16.59 -4.80 2.11
C SER A 209 -16.38 -5.82 3.24
N TYR A 210 -15.34 -5.64 4.04
CA TYR A 210 -14.95 -6.52 5.14
C TYR A 210 -14.85 -5.74 6.44
N SER A 211 -15.16 -6.40 7.56
CA SER A 211 -14.94 -5.83 8.88
C SER A 211 -13.44 -5.76 9.20
N GLU A 212 -13.05 -4.92 10.14
CA GLU A 212 -11.66 -4.77 10.59
C GLU A 212 -11.02 -6.12 10.97
N THR A 213 -11.74 -6.94 11.76
CA THR A 213 -11.25 -8.30 12.10
C THR A 213 -11.04 -9.19 10.86
N GLN A 214 -11.88 -9.08 9.85
CA GLN A 214 -11.71 -9.85 8.61
C GLN A 214 -10.53 -9.33 7.79
N ILE A 215 -10.29 -8.02 7.80
CA ILE A 215 -9.13 -7.40 7.17
C ILE A 215 -7.84 -7.89 7.83
N ASP A 216 -7.78 -7.90 9.16
CA ASP A 216 -6.64 -8.43 9.92
C ASP A 216 -6.40 -9.92 9.63
N GLN A 217 -7.46 -10.72 9.49
CA GLN A 217 -7.35 -12.12 9.11
C GLN A 217 -6.80 -12.31 7.70
N LEU A 218 -7.29 -11.53 6.73
CA LEU A 218 -6.77 -11.51 5.36
C LEU A 218 -5.29 -11.10 5.33
N ALA A 219 -4.95 -10.03 6.05
CA ALA A 219 -3.59 -9.53 6.18
C ALA A 219 -2.65 -10.57 6.79
N ALA A 220 -3.08 -11.24 7.86
CA ALA A 220 -2.34 -12.34 8.50
C ALA A 220 -2.11 -13.51 7.53
N TYR A 221 -3.10 -13.91 6.76
CA TYR A 221 -2.94 -14.97 5.76
C TYR A 221 -1.94 -14.59 4.68
N ILE A 222 -2.08 -13.43 4.06
CA ILE A 222 -1.19 -12.99 2.98
C ILE A 222 0.24 -12.79 3.49
N GLN A 223 0.43 -12.33 4.73
CA GLN A 223 1.75 -12.23 5.35
C GLN A 223 2.49 -13.57 5.38
N THR A 224 1.77 -14.70 5.48
CA THR A 224 2.39 -16.05 5.43
C THR A 224 2.87 -16.44 4.04
N LEU A 225 2.44 -15.74 2.99
CA LEU A 225 2.75 -16.04 1.60
C LEU A 225 4.02 -15.33 1.09
N GLY A 226 5.09 -15.35 1.88
CA GLY A 226 6.39 -14.80 1.46
C GLY A 226 6.82 -13.53 2.19
N GLY A 227 6.12 -13.15 3.26
CA GLY A 227 6.45 -11.96 4.05
C GLY A 227 6.02 -10.66 3.37
N GLY A 228 6.90 -9.67 3.33
CA GLY A 228 6.63 -8.33 2.82
C GLY A 228 6.45 -7.31 3.94
N THR A 229 6.01 -6.10 3.60
CA THR A 229 5.82 -5.01 4.57
C THR A 229 4.71 -5.36 5.56
N THR A 230 5.04 -5.28 6.85
CA THR A 230 4.07 -5.51 7.93
C THR A 230 3.22 -4.27 8.19
N LYS A 231 1.98 -4.48 8.63
CA LYS A 231 1.09 -3.41 9.08
C LYS A 231 1.79 -2.61 10.18
N PRO A 232 1.87 -1.27 10.07
CA PRO A 232 2.46 -0.43 11.11
C PRO A 232 1.53 -0.36 12.32
N GLU A 233 2.11 -0.35 13.50
CA GLU A 233 1.39 -0.02 14.74
C GLU A 233 1.68 1.44 15.09
N ILE A 234 0.64 2.28 15.11
CA ILE A 234 0.76 3.70 15.41
C ILE A 234 -0.13 4.02 16.60
N SER A 235 0.48 4.39 17.70
CA SER A 235 -0.23 4.80 18.90
C SER A 235 -0.57 6.30 18.85
N LYS A 236 -1.51 6.72 19.70
CA LYS A 236 -1.82 8.14 19.87
C LYS A 236 -0.63 8.91 20.44
N ASP A 237 0.19 8.26 21.26
CA ASP A 237 1.39 8.87 21.86
C ASP A 237 2.45 9.08 20.78
N ASP A 238 2.64 8.13 19.86
CA ASP A 238 3.53 8.32 18.70
C ASP A 238 3.20 9.58 17.88
N LEU A 239 1.91 9.88 17.72
CA LEU A 239 1.46 11.06 16.98
C LEU A 239 1.56 12.36 17.79
N ALA A 240 1.37 12.27 19.10
CA ALA A 240 1.46 13.42 20.01
C ALA A 240 2.91 13.88 20.21
N ASP A 241 3.85 12.94 20.25
CA ASP A 241 5.28 13.20 20.44
C ASP A 241 6.02 13.47 19.11
N ALA A 242 5.35 13.33 17.97
CA ALA A 242 5.95 13.50 16.64
C ALA A 242 6.41 14.94 16.38
N ASP A 243 7.59 15.10 15.78
CA ASP A 243 8.07 16.41 15.33
C ASP A 243 7.32 16.89 14.09
N LEU A 244 6.35 17.77 14.31
CA LEU A 244 5.52 18.35 13.24
C LEU A 244 6.32 19.22 12.26
N THR A 245 7.43 19.81 12.68
CA THR A 245 8.30 20.60 11.81
C THR A 245 9.00 19.69 10.81
N TYR A 246 9.62 18.63 11.33
CA TYR A 246 10.27 17.62 10.53
C TYR A 246 9.27 16.90 9.59
N GLY A 247 8.11 16.50 10.10
CA GLY A 247 7.04 15.92 9.30
C GLY A 247 6.58 16.84 8.16
N GLY A 248 6.45 18.13 8.44
CA GLY A 248 6.10 19.16 7.45
C GLY A 248 7.20 19.35 6.39
N GLU A 249 8.47 19.30 6.75
CA GLU A 249 9.59 19.35 5.80
C GLU A 249 9.59 18.14 4.88
N LEU A 250 9.46 16.94 5.43
CA LEU A 250 9.38 15.70 4.67
C LEU A 250 8.15 15.66 3.75
N TYR A 251 7.00 16.13 4.23
CA TYR A 251 5.77 16.22 3.42
C TYR A 251 5.96 17.13 2.22
N ARG A 252 6.51 18.33 2.42
CA ARG A 252 6.76 19.30 1.34
C ARG A 252 7.76 18.77 0.32
N ALA A 253 8.78 18.04 0.79
CA ALA A 253 9.80 17.50 -0.09
C ALA A 253 9.33 16.32 -0.93
N ASN A 254 8.43 15.45 -0.41
CA ASN A 254 8.12 14.16 -1.01
C ASN A 254 6.65 14.00 -1.43
N CYS A 255 5.70 14.67 -0.77
CA CYS A 255 4.26 14.36 -0.89
C CYS A 255 3.46 15.49 -1.55
N GLN A 256 3.81 16.74 -1.26
CA GLN A 256 3.05 17.92 -1.66
C GLN A 256 2.86 18.04 -3.17
N GLN A 257 3.82 17.57 -3.96
CA GLN A 257 3.76 17.66 -5.42
C GLN A 257 2.54 16.94 -5.99
N CYS A 258 2.15 15.81 -5.40
CA CYS A 258 0.98 15.04 -5.83
C CYS A 258 -0.25 15.30 -4.95
N HIS A 259 -0.06 15.39 -3.63
CA HIS A 259 -1.16 15.52 -2.68
C HIS A 259 -1.55 16.95 -2.34
N GLN A 260 -0.88 17.96 -2.92
CA GLN A 260 -1.06 19.39 -2.63
C GLN A 260 -0.64 19.79 -1.20
N ALA A 261 -0.48 21.08 -0.95
CA ALA A 261 -0.02 21.60 0.33
C ALA A 261 -0.96 21.27 1.51
N ALA A 262 -2.25 21.23 1.25
CA ALA A 262 -3.29 20.93 2.25
C ALA A 262 -3.82 19.48 2.18
N GLY A 263 -3.16 18.60 1.43
CA GLY A 263 -3.56 17.19 1.32
C GLY A 263 -4.85 16.95 0.53
N GLN A 264 -5.23 17.85 -0.38
CA GLN A 264 -6.48 17.72 -1.15
C GLN A 264 -6.40 16.79 -2.35
N GLY A 265 -5.18 16.35 -2.69
CA GLY A 265 -4.95 15.54 -3.86
C GLY A 265 -4.98 16.34 -5.17
N ALA A 266 -4.63 15.69 -6.27
CA ALA A 266 -4.58 16.31 -7.58
C ALA A 266 -4.74 15.27 -8.71
N PRO A 267 -5.19 15.70 -9.90
CA PRO A 267 -5.16 14.83 -11.06
C PRO A 267 -3.73 14.49 -11.47
N LEU A 268 -3.54 13.26 -11.90
CA LEU A 268 -2.31 12.72 -12.46
C LEU A 268 -2.53 12.38 -13.94
N THR A 269 -1.45 11.96 -14.60
CA THR A 269 -1.53 11.51 -16.00
C THR A 269 -2.36 10.24 -16.18
N TYR A 270 -2.86 10.01 -17.38
CA TYR A 270 -3.63 8.82 -17.79
C TYR A 270 -4.93 8.57 -16.98
N GLY A 271 -5.62 9.64 -16.60
CA GLY A 271 -6.89 9.53 -15.88
C GLY A 271 -6.78 9.06 -14.44
N LYS A 272 -5.57 9.10 -13.86
CA LYS A 272 -5.33 8.81 -12.46
C LYS A 272 -5.38 10.08 -11.62
N TYR A 273 -5.44 9.94 -10.31
CA TYR A 273 -5.38 11.05 -9.36
C TYR A 273 -4.68 10.64 -8.07
N ALA A 274 -3.97 11.57 -7.45
CA ALA A 274 -3.51 11.44 -6.08
C ALA A 274 -4.69 11.74 -5.16
N PRO A 275 -5.10 10.80 -4.28
CA PRO A 275 -6.28 10.99 -3.45
C PRO A 275 -6.08 12.09 -2.40
N ALA A 276 -7.19 12.68 -1.96
CA ALA A 276 -7.19 13.54 -0.79
C ALA A 276 -6.84 12.73 0.48
N LEU A 277 -6.06 13.34 1.36
CA LEU A 277 -5.60 12.73 2.62
C LEU A 277 -6.52 13.08 3.80
N THR A 278 -7.63 13.78 3.51
CA THR A 278 -8.55 14.32 4.53
C THR A 278 -9.24 13.25 5.37
N ASN A 279 -9.43 12.05 4.81
CA ASN A 279 -10.11 10.94 5.48
C ASN A 279 -9.17 9.76 5.78
N ALA A 280 -7.87 9.87 5.46
CA ALA A 280 -6.91 8.81 5.71
C ALA A 280 -6.59 8.70 7.21
N THR A 281 -6.49 7.46 7.71
CA THR A 281 -5.99 7.21 9.08
C THR A 281 -4.46 7.30 9.10
N PRO A 282 -3.83 7.49 10.28
CA PRO A 282 -2.38 7.48 10.40
C PRO A 282 -1.74 6.20 9.85
N GLU A 283 -2.36 5.06 10.15
CA GLU A 283 -1.92 3.74 9.68
C GLU A 283 -1.96 3.69 8.15
N GLN A 284 -3.07 4.07 7.52
CA GLN A 284 -3.23 4.11 6.08
C GLN A 284 -2.22 5.04 5.39
N ILE A 285 -1.86 6.16 6.03
CA ILE A 285 -0.83 7.07 5.52
C ILE A 285 0.54 6.37 5.49
N VAL A 286 0.92 5.74 6.59
CA VAL A 286 2.21 5.04 6.68
C VAL A 286 2.23 3.79 5.79
N GLU A 287 1.17 3.02 5.75
CA GLU A 287 1.02 1.87 4.84
C GLU A 287 1.18 2.28 3.39
N ALA A 288 0.47 3.34 2.96
CA ALA A 288 0.61 3.85 1.59
C ALA A 288 2.04 4.25 1.26
N MET A 289 2.76 4.90 2.18
CA MET A 289 4.17 5.24 1.98
C MET A 289 5.04 3.99 1.82
N ARG A 290 4.84 2.98 2.66
CA ARG A 290 5.65 1.74 2.65
C ARG A 290 5.34 0.80 1.49
N VAL A 291 4.13 0.84 0.98
CA VAL A 291 3.63 -0.07 -0.08
C VAL A 291 3.68 0.57 -1.46
N GLY A 292 3.49 1.89 -1.55
CA GLY A 292 3.46 2.61 -2.84
C GLY A 292 2.32 2.16 -3.73
N PRO A 293 1.04 2.35 -3.32
CA PRO A 293 -0.09 1.86 -4.10
C PRO A 293 -0.18 2.56 -5.46
N GLU A 294 -0.38 1.78 -6.51
CA GLU A 294 -0.61 2.22 -7.90
C GLU A 294 0.50 3.14 -8.47
N SER A 295 0.27 4.45 -8.53
CA SER A 295 1.23 5.43 -9.06
C SER A 295 2.05 6.12 -7.97
N MET A 296 1.77 5.83 -6.71
CA MET A 296 2.53 6.36 -5.59
C MET A 296 3.88 5.63 -5.50
N PRO A 297 5.01 6.33 -5.38
CA PRO A 297 6.30 5.66 -5.16
C PRO A 297 6.36 5.02 -3.78
N VAL A 298 7.18 3.97 -3.65
CA VAL A 298 7.49 3.35 -2.36
C VAL A 298 8.52 4.19 -1.63
N PHE A 299 8.21 4.62 -0.42
CA PHE A 299 9.14 5.28 0.48
C PHE A 299 9.60 4.29 1.55
N GLY A 300 10.71 3.61 1.28
CA GLY A 300 11.29 2.66 2.22
C GLY A 300 11.92 3.33 3.45
N SER A 301 12.19 2.54 4.51
CA SER A 301 12.79 3.05 5.76
C SER A 301 14.19 3.67 5.58
N GLY A 302 14.89 3.35 4.50
CA GLY A 302 16.16 3.99 4.16
C GLY A 302 16.01 5.40 3.56
N GLN A 303 14.82 5.77 3.08
CA GLN A 303 14.52 7.10 2.53
C GLN A 303 13.76 7.95 3.55
N ILE A 304 12.74 7.39 4.16
CA ILE A 304 11.96 7.99 5.25
C ILE A 304 11.91 6.94 6.36
N ASP A 305 12.58 7.18 7.45
CA ASP A 305 12.57 6.27 8.60
C ASP A 305 11.18 6.19 9.27
N ASP A 306 11.04 5.37 10.28
CA ASP A 306 9.73 5.17 10.92
C ASP A 306 9.31 6.41 11.74
N GLU A 307 10.26 7.14 12.30
CA GLU A 307 10.00 8.40 12.98
C GLU A 307 9.52 9.47 12.01
N GLY A 308 10.17 9.62 10.86
CA GLY A 308 9.77 10.52 9.80
C GLY A 308 8.40 10.17 9.21
N ALA A 309 8.08 8.87 9.08
CA ALA A 309 6.78 8.41 8.60
C ALA A 309 5.65 8.78 9.59
N LYS A 310 5.87 8.60 10.89
CA LYS A 310 4.94 9.02 11.95
C LYS A 310 4.81 10.55 11.99
N ALA A 311 5.91 11.27 11.84
CA ALA A 311 5.92 12.74 11.80
C ALA A 311 5.12 13.28 10.60
N ILE A 312 5.24 12.66 9.42
CA ILE A 312 4.42 13.00 8.25
C ILE A 312 2.94 12.74 8.53
N ALA A 313 2.59 11.60 9.12
CA ALA A 313 1.21 11.28 9.46
C ALA A 313 0.64 12.31 10.45
N ALA A 314 1.36 12.62 11.52
CA ALA A 314 0.98 13.63 12.50
C ALA A 314 0.80 15.02 11.86
N TYR A 315 1.72 15.43 10.97
CA TYR A 315 1.62 16.69 10.23
C TYR A 315 0.36 16.76 9.35
N ILE A 316 0.05 15.68 8.63
CA ILE A 316 -1.16 15.61 7.79
C ILE A 316 -2.42 15.77 8.65
N LEU A 317 -2.50 15.07 9.78
CA LEU A 317 -3.62 15.18 10.71
C LEU A 317 -3.76 16.59 11.28
N MET A 318 -2.66 17.16 11.74
CA MET A 318 -2.64 18.55 12.26
C MET A 318 -3.12 19.54 11.19
N ASN A 319 -2.60 19.43 9.96
CA ASN A 319 -2.98 20.32 8.86
C ASN A 319 -4.47 20.17 8.48
N ARG A 320 -4.98 18.94 8.50
CA ARG A 320 -6.40 18.63 8.27
C ARG A 320 -7.31 19.28 9.32
N ASP A 321 -6.93 19.14 10.58
CA ASP A 321 -7.79 19.51 11.71
C ASP A 321 -7.63 20.99 12.12
N THR A 322 -6.59 21.68 11.64
CA THR A 322 -6.36 23.09 11.89
C THR A 322 -7.45 23.93 11.18
N PRO A 323 -8.20 24.75 11.91
CA PRO A 323 -9.19 25.65 11.31
C PRO A 323 -8.51 26.71 10.45
N SER A 324 -9.17 27.12 9.38
CA SER A 324 -8.70 28.23 8.55
C SER A 324 -8.86 29.56 9.30
N PRO A 325 -7.79 30.30 9.58
CA PRO A 325 -7.87 31.52 10.37
C PRO A 325 -8.62 32.66 9.67
N GLY A 326 -8.86 32.58 8.39
CA GLY A 326 -9.54 33.60 7.58
C GLY A 326 -11.01 33.31 7.25
N GLY A 327 -11.60 32.22 7.76
CA GLY A 327 -13.00 31.87 7.47
C GLY A 327 -13.16 30.47 6.83
N HIS A 328 -13.90 30.36 5.75
CA HIS A 328 -14.17 29.09 5.08
C HIS A 328 -12.94 28.57 4.31
N LYS A 329 -12.61 27.28 4.49
CA LYS A 329 -11.46 26.62 3.81
C LYS A 329 -11.60 26.54 2.29
N LEU A 330 -12.78 26.75 1.71
CA LEU A 330 -13.08 26.58 0.28
C LEU A 330 -12.50 25.28 -0.31
N GLY A 331 -12.57 24.20 0.46
CA GLY A 331 -12.04 22.88 0.09
C GLY A 331 -10.53 22.70 0.29
N GLY A 332 -9.78 23.77 0.66
CA GLY A 332 -8.34 23.69 0.90
C GLY A 332 -7.50 23.49 -0.37
N TYR A 333 -8.04 23.82 -1.55
CA TYR A 333 -7.33 23.67 -2.83
C TYR A 333 -6.22 24.70 -3.05
N GLY A 334 -6.06 25.62 -2.08
CA GLY A 334 -5.00 26.62 -2.09
C GLY A 334 -5.40 27.94 -2.73
N PRO A 335 -4.41 28.83 -2.97
CA PRO A 335 -4.67 30.24 -3.30
C PRO A 335 -5.28 30.45 -4.69
N VAL A 336 -5.18 29.53 -5.62
CA VAL A 336 -5.67 29.73 -7.00
C VAL A 336 -7.19 29.80 -7.06
N PRO A 337 -7.98 28.81 -6.60
CA PRO A 337 -9.43 28.91 -6.60
C PRO A 337 -9.94 30.00 -5.62
N GLU A 338 -9.26 30.20 -4.50
CA GLU A 338 -9.60 31.25 -3.53
C GLU A 338 -9.40 32.64 -4.12
N GLY A 339 -8.27 32.88 -4.77
CA GLY A 339 -7.94 34.10 -5.48
C GLY A 339 -8.87 34.35 -6.66
N LEU A 340 -9.21 33.30 -7.44
CA LEU A 340 -10.16 33.43 -8.55
C LEU A 340 -11.54 33.87 -8.07
N LEU A 341 -12.05 33.27 -6.97
CA LEU A 341 -13.33 33.63 -6.40
C LEU A 341 -13.34 35.09 -5.89
N ALA A 342 -12.30 35.48 -5.15
CA ALA A 342 -12.14 36.86 -4.67
C ALA A 342 -12.06 37.87 -5.84
N TRP A 343 -11.37 37.50 -6.91
CA TRP A 343 -11.21 38.31 -8.12
C TRP A 343 -12.56 38.50 -8.86
N LEU A 344 -13.27 37.41 -9.10
CA LEU A 344 -14.56 37.44 -9.79
C LEU A 344 -15.61 38.27 -9.01
N ILE A 345 -15.71 38.06 -7.71
CA ILE A 345 -16.67 38.80 -6.85
C ILE A 345 -16.22 40.24 -6.69
N GLY A 346 -14.94 40.49 -6.42
CA GLY A 346 -14.39 41.83 -6.20
C GLY A 346 -14.47 42.70 -7.45
N ILE A 347 -13.92 42.26 -8.56
CA ILE A 347 -13.91 43.03 -9.82
C ILE A 347 -15.31 43.09 -10.43
N GLY A 348 -16.04 41.96 -10.42
CA GLY A 348 -17.43 41.95 -10.89
C GLY A 348 -18.33 42.91 -10.11
N GLY A 349 -18.17 42.93 -8.80
CA GLY A 349 -18.86 43.89 -7.93
C GLY A 349 -18.48 45.36 -8.25
N LEU A 350 -17.18 45.65 -8.40
CA LEU A 350 -16.71 46.99 -8.76
C LEU A 350 -17.26 47.44 -10.13
N LEU A 351 -17.18 46.58 -11.14
CA LEU A 351 -17.75 46.84 -12.46
C LEU A 351 -19.26 47.09 -12.38
N GLY A 352 -19.97 46.28 -11.62
CA GLY A 352 -21.42 46.48 -11.36
C GLY A 352 -21.73 47.83 -10.73
N VAL A 353 -20.96 48.25 -9.74
CA VAL A 353 -21.09 49.55 -9.10
C VAL A 353 -20.77 50.69 -10.08
N CYS A 354 -19.70 50.58 -10.87
CA CYS A 354 -19.34 51.56 -11.90
C CYS A 354 -20.46 51.74 -12.95
N LEU A 355 -21.01 50.62 -13.45
CA LEU A 355 -22.11 50.63 -14.39
C LEU A 355 -23.38 51.25 -13.77
N TRP A 356 -23.67 50.93 -12.53
CA TRP A 356 -24.83 51.51 -11.82
C TRP A 356 -24.70 53.02 -11.64
N ILE A 357 -23.52 53.51 -11.21
CA ILE A 357 -23.27 54.97 -11.11
C ILE A 357 -23.37 55.61 -12.49
N GLY A 358 -22.76 55.06 -13.52
CA GLY A 358 -22.82 55.59 -14.88
C GLY A 358 -24.24 55.60 -15.48
N ALA A 359 -25.06 54.60 -15.16
CA ALA A 359 -26.47 54.59 -15.58
C ALA A 359 -27.31 55.65 -14.91
N ARG A 360 -27.03 55.99 -13.64
CA ARG A 360 -27.74 57.05 -12.91
C ARG A 360 -27.40 58.48 -13.36
N GLN A 361 -26.24 58.69 -13.95
CA GLN A 361 -25.84 60.04 -14.44
C GLN A 361 -26.43 60.39 -15.81
N LYS A 362 -27.15 59.48 -16.46
CA LYS A 362 -27.81 59.71 -17.75
C LYS A 362 -29.27 60.27 -17.63
N VAL A 363 -29.70 60.65 -16.42
CA VAL A 363 -31.05 61.26 -16.19
C VAL A 363 -30.93 62.75 -16.13
#